data_daddd96e6ab32032e2fbec9fd3862f68
#
_entry.id   daddd96e6ab32032e2fbec9fd3862f68
#
_cell.length_a   1.000
_cell.length_b   1.000
_cell.length_c   1.000
_cell.angle_alpha   90.00
_cell.angle_beta   90.00
_cell.angle_gamma   90.00
#
_symmetry.space_group_name_H-M   'P 1'
#
loop_
_entity.id
_entity.type
_entity.pdbx_description
1 polymer ?
#
loop_
_entity_poly.entity_id
_entity_poly.type
_entity_poly.pdbx_seq_one_letter_code
_entity_poly.pdbx_strand_id
1 'polypeptide(L)'
;MNKKKIIGLAGAVVVCILVFVFIVIRGKSPNPAENPEEMLGRIENALGDEYKKQSMTELVATLKYGDEEGNEINYYILKTTYYEADPAEITGLNTEAIKRIVNPDRADSCQKMKIQDWDAALYERGELSYLCLTYSPEVSYILEYSPYAFADEEIIKMAESAKPINEE
;
A
#
# COMPACT_ATOMS: atom_id res chain seq x y z
N MET A 1 18.95 -25.00 -29.63
CA MET A 1 19.28 -23.78 -28.90
C MET A 1 18.92 -23.98 -27.43
N ASN A 2 19.88 -23.88 -26.51
CA ASN A 2 19.77 -24.38 -25.13
C ASN A 2 18.91 -23.45 -24.27
N LYS A 3 17.81 -23.94 -23.67
CA LYS A 3 16.87 -23.15 -22.81
C LYS A 3 17.58 -22.37 -21.70
N LYS A 4 18.71 -22.88 -21.19
CA LYS A 4 19.55 -22.20 -20.19
C LYS A 4 20.21 -20.89 -20.70
N LYS A 5 20.48 -20.79 -22.01
CA LYS A 5 21.05 -19.55 -22.60
C LYS A 5 20.00 -18.46 -22.79
N ILE A 6 18.74 -18.84 -23.00
CA ILE A 6 17.63 -17.89 -23.18
C ILE A 6 17.26 -17.23 -21.84
N ILE A 7 17.26 -18.02 -20.75
CA ILE A 7 16.98 -17.50 -19.39
C ILE A 7 18.09 -16.54 -18.94
N GLY A 8 19.36 -16.85 -19.26
CA GLY A 8 20.47 -15.94 -18.95
C GLY A 8 20.42 -14.62 -19.72
N LEU A 9 19.95 -14.64 -20.99
CA LEU A 9 19.84 -13.45 -21.82
C LEU A 9 18.69 -12.54 -21.35
N ALA A 10 17.54 -13.11 -20.99
CA ALA A 10 16.39 -12.37 -20.45
C ALA A 10 16.72 -11.72 -19.10
N GLY A 11 17.43 -12.45 -18.21
CA GLY A 11 17.89 -11.89 -16.94
C GLY A 11 18.88 -10.74 -17.10
N ALA A 12 19.80 -10.83 -18.06
CA ALA A 12 20.77 -9.77 -18.33
C ALA A 12 20.10 -8.50 -18.89
N VAL A 13 19.09 -8.64 -19.73
CA VAL A 13 18.33 -7.49 -20.28
C VAL A 13 17.55 -6.78 -19.19
N VAL A 14 16.89 -7.51 -18.30
CA VAL A 14 16.15 -6.91 -17.17
C VAL A 14 17.10 -6.17 -16.22
N VAL A 15 18.26 -6.74 -15.91
CA VAL A 15 19.28 -6.07 -15.07
C VAL A 15 19.83 -4.83 -15.77
N CYS A 16 20.07 -4.86 -17.08
CA CYS A 16 20.54 -3.70 -17.84
C CYS A 16 19.47 -2.58 -17.87
N ILE A 17 18.20 -2.91 -18.01
CA ILE A 17 17.11 -1.92 -17.96
C ILE A 17 17.02 -1.30 -16.57
N LEU A 18 17.07 -2.09 -15.50
CA LEU A 18 17.06 -1.59 -14.12
C LEU A 18 18.28 -0.72 -13.81
N VAL A 19 19.47 -1.10 -14.29
CA VAL A 19 20.69 -0.31 -14.13
C VAL A 19 20.61 0.99 -14.95
N PHE A 20 20.06 0.96 -16.17
CA PHE A 20 19.90 2.13 -17.01
C PHE A 20 18.88 3.11 -16.41
N VAL A 21 17.75 2.62 -15.93
CA VAL A 21 16.76 3.42 -15.18
C VAL A 21 17.39 4.01 -13.91
N PHE A 22 18.22 3.24 -13.20
CA PHE A 22 18.91 3.72 -11.99
C PHE A 22 19.99 4.76 -12.31
N ILE A 23 20.68 4.67 -13.45
CA ILE A 23 21.69 5.65 -13.90
C ILE A 23 21.01 6.92 -14.40
N VAL A 24 19.89 6.81 -15.11
CA VAL A 24 19.11 7.98 -15.56
C VAL A 24 18.51 8.73 -14.37
N ILE A 25 18.05 8.02 -13.35
CA ILE A 25 17.54 8.60 -12.09
C ILE A 25 18.68 9.21 -11.25
N ARG A 26 19.89 8.61 -11.22
CA ARG A 26 21.05 9.16 -10.51
C ARG A 26 21.78 10.29 -11.23
N GLY A 27 21.66 10.37 -12.54
CA GLY A 27 22.33 11.40 -13.35
C GLY A 27 21.75 12.81 -13.23
N LYS A 28 20.52 12.91 -12.71
CA LYS A 28 19.90 14.17 -12.27
C LYS A 28 19.38 13.93 -10.87
N SER A 29 20.01 14.55 -9.87
CA SER A 29 19.41 14.67 -8.54
C SER A 29 17.98 15.18 -8.74
N PRO A 30 16.93 14.44 -8.34
CA PRO A 30 15.57 14.92 -8.52
C PRO A 30 15.49 16.25 -7.78
N ASN A 31 15.14 17.32 -8.54
CA ASN A 31 14.87 18.60 -7.94
C ASN A 31 13.68 18.39 -7.01
N PRO A 32 13.79 18.63 -5.68
CA PRO A 32 12.71 18.36 -4.74
C PRO A 32 11.41 19.16 -5.00
N ALA A 33 11.41 19.96 -6.05
CA ALA A 33 10.27 20.72 -6.57
C ALA A 33 9.61 20.08 -7.80
N GLU A 34 10.04 18.90 -8.28
CA GLU A 34 9.34 18.24 -9.41
C GLU A 34 7.98 17.72 -8.95
N ASN A 35 6.93 18.14 -9.68
CA ASN A 35 5.57 17.69 -9.44
C ASN A 35 5.51 16.15 -9.64
N PRO A 36 5.00 15.37 -8.66
CA PRO A 36 4.86 13.92 -8.78
C PRO A 36 4.12 13.46 -10.05
N GLU A 37 3.14 14.23 -10.53
CA GLU A 37 2.42 13.94 -11.77
C GLU A 37 3.32 14.03 -13.02
N GLU A 38 4.25 14.99 -13.04
CA GLU A 38 5.20 15.12 -14.14
C GLU A 38 6.22 13.98 -14.18
N MET A 39 6.66 13.51 -12.99
CA MET A 39 7.49 12.31 -12.88
C MET A 39 6.75 11.05 -13.36
N LEU A 40 5.49 10.88 -12.99
CA LEU A 40 4.66 9.75 -13.44
C LEU A 40 4.49 9.78 -14.96
N GLY A 41 4.18 10.93 -15.55
CA GLY A 41 4.06 11.08 -17.01
C GLY A 41 5.35 10.73 -17.76
N ARG A 42 6.52 11.05 -17.19
CA ARG A 42 7.83 10.66 -17.77
C ARG A 42 8.06 9.16 -17.70
N ILE A 43 7.65 8.50 -16.62
CA ILE A 43 7.77 7.05 -16.46
C ILE A 43 6.83 6.35 -17.44
N GLU A 44 5.59 6.78 -17.56
CA GLU A 44 4.60 6.24 -18.49
C GLU A 44 5.07 6.38 -19.94
N ASN A 45 5.60 7.54 -20.34
CA ASN A 45 6.18 7.75 -21.67
C ASN A 45 7.42 6.87 -21.92
N ALA A 46 8.19 6.54 -20.90
CA ALA A 46 9.38 5.70 -21.04
C ALA A 46 9.07 4.21 -21.13
N LEU A 47 7.92 3.76 -20.58
CA LEU A 47 7.52 2.35 -20.56
C LEU A 47 6.89 1.89 -21.90
N GLY A 48 6.31 2.81 -22.68
CA GLY A 48 5.59 2.49 -23.91
C GLY A 48 4.17 1.98 -23.68
N ASP A 49 3.39 1.89 -24.77
CA ASP A 49 1.95 1.57 -24.75
C ASP A 49 1.62 0.13 -24.32
N GLU A 50 2.61 -0.74 -24.26
CA GLU A 50 2.44 -2.14 -23.82
C GLU A 50 2.32 -2.30 -22.32
N TYR A 51 2.73 -1.27 -21.54
CA TYR A 51 2.66 -1.28 -20.07
C TYR A 51 1.55 -0.34 -19.63
N LYS A 52 0.44 -0.93 -19.21
CA LYS A 52 -0.69 -0.16 -18.69
C LYS A 52 -0.65 -0.08 -17.18
N LYS A 53 -0.91 1.11 -16.67
CA LYS A 53 -1.05 1.36 -15.25
C LYS A 53 -2.39 0.78 -14.77
N GLN A 54 -2.34 -0.21 -13.88
CA GLN A 54 -3.54 -0.87 -13.37
C GLN A 54 -4.14 -0.13 -12.17
N SER A 55 -3.29 0.28 -11.25
CA SER A 55 -3.70 1.02 -10.05
C SER A 55 -2.55 1.86 -9.49
N MET A 56 -2.92 2.84 -8.68
CA MET A 56 -1.98 3.63 -7.88
C MET A 56 -2.53 3.79 -6.48
N THR A 57 -1.75 3.41 -5.47
CA THR A 57 -2.09 3.64 -4.07
C THR A 57 -1.18 4.70 -3.48
N GLU A 58 -1.77 5.73 -2.91
CA GLU A 58 -1.08 6.83 -2.24
C GLU A 58 -1.44 6.88 -0.75
N LEU A 59 -0.47 7.28 0.06
CA LEU A 59 -0.68 7.59 1.46
C LEU A 59 -1.16 9.03 1.56
N VAL A 60 -2.43 9.21 1.92
CA VAL A 60 -3.06 10.53 2.02
C VAL A 60 -2.68 11.21 3.32
N ALA A 61 -2.71 10.48 4.43
CA ALA A 61 -2.36 11.00 5.75
C ALA A 61 -1.82 9.91 6.67
N THR A 62 -1.01 10.33 7.62
CA THR A 62 -0.62 9.54 8.79
C THR A 62 -0.93 10.34 10.04
N LEU A 63 -1.75 9.77 10.92
CA LEU A 63 -2.03 10.32 12.24
C LEU A 63 -1.33 9.45 13.27
N LYS A 64 -0.79 10.08 14.30
CA LYS A 64 -0.15 9.38 15.42
C LYS A 64 -0.92 9.69 16.69
N TYR A 65 -1.27 8.66 17.41
CA TYR A 65 -1.85 8.74 18.74
C TYR A 65 -0.88 8.12 19.72
N GLY A 66 -0.57 8.81 20.79
CA GLY A 66 0.32 8.33 21.85
C GLY A 66 -0.38 8.42 23.21
N ASP A 67 -0.04 7.49 24.09
CA ASP A 67 -0.41 7.56 25.50
C ASP A 67 0.69 8.24 26.34
N GLU A 68 0.44 8.38 27.65
CA GLU A 68 1.39 8.97 28.59
C GLU A 68 2.63 8.07 28.83
N GLU A 69 2.54 6.78 28.49
CA GLU A 69 3.61 5.80 28.63
C GLU A 69 4.53 5.75 27.40
N GLY A 70 4.16 6.48 26.35
CA GLY A 70 4.93 6.56 25.10
C GLY A 70 4.62 5.46 24.09
N ASN A 71 3.53 4.70 24.29
CA ASN A 71 3.04 3.79 23.27
C ASN A 71 2.35 4.55 22.16
N GLU A 72 2.51 4.09 20.91
CA GLU A 72 1.99 4.77 19.73
C GLU A 72 1.07 3.87 18.90
N ILE A 73 0.00 4.46 18.37
CA ILE A 73 -0.84 3.92 17.30
C ILE A 73 -0.64 4.81 16.08
N ASN A 74 -0.21 4.22 14.98
CA ASN A 74 -0.15 4.92 13.70
C ASN A 74 -1.40 4.61 12.88
N TYR A 75 -2.12 5.63 12.48
CA TYR A 75 -3.32 5.53 11.66
C TYR A 75 -3.00 6.04 10.26
N TYR A 76 -3.04 5.16 9.28
CA TYR A 76 -2.76 5.46 7.87
C TYR A 76 -4.07 5.55 7.10
N ILE A 77 -4.22 6.60 6.30
CA ILE A 77 -5.31 6.80 5.36
C ILE A 77 -4.72 6.65 3.95
N LEU A 78 -5.23 5.68 3.19
CA LEU A 78 -4.76 5.39 1.85
C LEU A 78 -5.88 5.55 0.83
N LYS A 79 -5.52 6.10 -0.32
CA LYS A 79 -6.39 6.18 -1.50
C LYS A 79 -5.81 5.36 -2.63
N THR A 80 -6.64 4.51 -3.22
CA THR A 80 -6.27 3.72 -4.41
C THR A 80 -7.08 4.21 -5.60
N THR A 81 -6.40 4.58 -6.67
CA THR A 81 -7.01 4.91 -7.95
C THR A 81 -6.83 3.74 -8.90
N TYR A 82 -7.91 3.27 -9.50
CA TYR A 82 -7.92 2.21 -10.50
C TYR A 82 -8.06 2.82 -11.89
N TYR A 83 -7.26 2.37 -12.86
CA TYR A 83 -7.23 2.92 -14.22
C TYR A 83 -7.93 2.03 -15.24
N GLU A 84 -7.97 0.72 -14.99
CA GLU A 84 -8.54 -0.27 -15.92
C GLU A 84 -9.77 -1.00 -15.36
N ALA A 85 -9.93 -1.03 -14.04
CA ALA A 85 -11.05 -1.69 -13.37
C ALA A 85 -12.09 -0.66 -12.94
N ASP A 86 -13.37 -1.02 -13.05
CA ASP A 86 -14.45 -0.25 -12.41
C ASP A 86 -14.39 -0.47 -10.88
N PRO A 87 -14.19 0.59 -10.09
CA PRO A 87 -14.18 0.45 -8.63
C PRO A 87 -15.43 -0.25 -8.07
N ALA A 88 -16.58 -0.10 -8.72
CA ALA A 88 -17.83 -0.74 -8.29
C ALA A 88 -17.81 -2.28 -8.40
N GLU A 89 -16.93 -2.84 -9.22
CA GLU A 89 -16.75 -4.29 -9.37
C GLU A 89 -15.74 -4.87 -8.37
N ILE A 90 -14.99 -4.01 -7.67
CA ILE A 90 -13.96 -4.43 -6.71
C ILE A 90 -14.64 -4.69 -5.37
N THR A 91 -14.53 -5.91 -4.90
CA THR A 91 -15.11 -6.34 -3.62
C THR A 91 -14.03 -6.89 -2.70
N GLY A 92 -14.29 -6.83 -1.41
CA GLY A 92 -13.40 -7.37 -0.38
C GLY A 92 -12.28 -6.41 0.03
N LEU A 93 -11.20 -6.97 0.55
CA LEU A 93 -10.05 -6.20 1.05
C LEU A 93 -9.29 -5.53 -0.08
N ASN A 94 -8.97 -4.25 0.09
CA ASN A 94 -8.08 -3.52 -0.82
C ASN A 94 -6.62 -3.98 -0.62
N THR A 95 -6.23 -4.99 -1.39
CA THR A 95 -4.91 -5.61 -1.29
C THR A 95 -3.78 -4.67 -1.67
N GLU A 96 -4.02 -3.70 -2.56
CA GLU A 96 -3.00 -2.72 -2.97
C GLU A 96 -2.66 -1.76 -1.82
N ALA A 97 -3.67 -1.30 -1.08
CA ALA A 97 -3.47 -0.50 0.13
C ALA A 97 -2.72 -1.30 1.22
N ILE A 98 -3.11 -2.57 1.43
CA ILE A 98 -2.48 -3.43 2.43
C ILE A 98 -1.00 -3.68 2.08
N LYS A 99 -0.67 -4.01 0.83
CA LYS A 99 0.71 -4.20 0.37
C LYS A 99 1.59 -2.97 0.60
N ARG A 100 1.01 -1.78 0.53
CA ARG A 100 1.74 -0.52 0.70
C ARG A 100 2.33 -0.36 2.10
N ILE A 101 1.65 -0.84 3.13
CA ILE A 101 2.03 -0.66 4.55
C ILE A 101 2.49 -1.98 5.18
N VAL A 102 1.70 -3.05 5.03
CA VAL A 102 1.85 -4.29 5.82
C VAL A 102 2.87 -5.25 5.22
N ASN A 103 2.95 -5.35 3.89
CA ASN A 103 3.64 -6.44 3.20
C ASN A 103 3.11 -7.83 3.64
N PRO A 104 1.91 -8.22 3.17
CA PRO A 104 1.21 -9.43 3.63
C PRO A 104 2.00 -10.73 3.50
N ASP A 105 2.91 -10.80 2.50
CA ASP A 105 3.76 -11.98 2.26
C ASP A 105 4.78 -12.25 3.39
N ARG A 106 4.95 -11.28 4.29
CA ARG A 106 5.84 -11.36 5.46
C ARG A 106 5.09 -11.33 6.78
N ALA A 107 3.77 -11.40 6.75
CA ALA A 107 2.97 -11.49 7.96
C ALA A 107 3.09 -12.89 8.58
N ASP A 108 3.15 -12.94 9.90
CA ASP A 108 3.20 -14.17 10.68
C ASP A 108 1.81 -14.80 10.76
N SER A 109 0.77 -13.96 10.81
CA SER A 109 -0.64 -14.36 10.79
C SER A 109 -1.51 -13.38 10.03
N CYS A 110 -2.71 -13.83 9.63
CA CYS A 110 -3.75 -13.01 9.03
C CYS A 110 -5.13 -13.55 9.42
N GLN A 111 -5.91 -12.74 10.10
CA GLN A 111 -7.30 -13.05 10.45
C GLN A 111 -8.24 -12.09 9.71
N LYS A 112 -9.05 -12.63 8.78
CA LYS A 112 -10.09 -11.86 8.09
C LYS A 112 -11.34 -11.75 8.96
N MET A 113 -11.97 -10.57 8.93
CA MET A 113 -13.17 -10.29 9.70
C MET A 113 -14.04 -9.23 9.01
N LYS A 114 -15.18 -8.91 9.61
CA LYS A 114 -15.98 -7.73 9.29
C LYS A 114 -15.98 -6.80 10.50
N ILE A 115 -15.85 -5.52 10.23
CA ILE A 115 -16.02 -4.46 11.23
C ILE A 115 -17.10 -3.55 10.69
N GLN A 116 -18.27 -3.54 11.35
CA GLN A 116 -19.50 -3.02 10.74
C GLN A 116 -19.77 -3.73 9.40
N ASP A 117 -19.94 -2.98 8.31
CA ASP A 117 -20.14 -3.51 6.96
C ASP A 117 -18.85 -3.59 6.14
N TRP A 118 -17.70 -3.23 6.75
CA TRP A 118 -16.43 -3.15 6.05
C TRP A 118 -15.67 -4.46 6.10
N ASP A 119 -15.00 -4.77 4.99
CA ASP A 119 -14.03 -5.86 4.97
C ASP A 119 -12.79 -5.43 5.75
N ALA A 120 -12.36 -6.28 6.68
CA ALA A 120 -11.22 -6.04 7.54
C ALA A 120 -10.32 -7.28 7.64
N ALA A 121 -9.06 -7.04 7.97
CA ALA A 121 -8.11 -8.09 8.31
C ALA A 121 -7.12 -7.58 9.36
N LEU A 122 -6.86 -8.43 10.34
CA LEU A 122 -5.79 -8.25 11.31
C LEU A 122 -4.58 -9.05 10.86
N TYR A 123 -3.45 -8.37 10.67
CA TYR A 123 -2.15 -8.96 10.37
C TYR A 123 -1.23 -8.79 11.54
N GLU A 124 -0.45 -9.82 11.87
CA GLU A 124 0.64 -9.76 12.81
C GLU A 124 1.97 -9.88 12.06
N ARG A 125 2.96 -9.08 12.43
CA ARG A 125 4.29 -9.13 11.87
C ARG A 125 5.33 -8.72 12.89
N GLY A 126 6.03 -9.70 13.47
CA GLY A 126 7.01 -9.48 14.54
C GLY A 126 6.35 -8.88 15.77
N GLU A 127 6.74 -7.68 16.16
CA GLU A 127 6.23 -6.97 17.35
C GLU A 127 5.08 -6.00 17.04
N LEU A 128 4.58 -6.00 15.81
CA LEU A 128 3.53 -5.09 15.37
C LEU A 128 2.31 -5.84 14.86
N SER A 129 1.15 -5.29 15.14
CA SER A 129 -0.14 -5.68 14.58
C SER A 129 -0.69 -4.57 13.68
N TYR A 130 -1.44 -4.98 12.65
CA TYR A 130 -2.01 -4.09 11.65
C TYR A 130 -3.47 -4.43 11.43
N LEU A 131 -4.37 -3.58 11.90
CA LEU A 131 -5.79 -3.70 11.56
C LEU A 131 -6.06 -2.93 10.27
N CYS A 132 -6.33 -3.66 9.19
CA CYS A 132 -6.60 -3.13 7.87
C CYS A 132 -8.11 -3.13 7.61
N LEU A 133 -8.67 -1.98 7.20
CA LEU A 133 -10.09 -1.81 6.88
C LEU A 133 -10.22 -1.27 5.46
N THR A 134 -11.13 -1.85 4.70
CA THR A 134 -11.53 -1.33 3.39
C THR A 134 -12.88 -0.64 3.52
N TYR A 135 -12.86 0.69 3.59
CA TYR A 135 -14.06 1.51 3.68
C TYR A 135 -14.81 1.55 2.36
N SER A 136 -14.08 1.69 1.27
CA SER A 136 -14.56 1.59 -0.10
C SER A 136 -13.46 0.98 -0.96
N PRO A 137 -13.72 0.58 -2.21
CA PRO A 137 -12.67 0.11 -3.11
C PRO A 137 -11.48 1.06 -3.20
N GLU A 138 -11.72 2.37 -3.13
CA GLU A 138 -10.71 3.39 -3.26
C GLU A 138 -10.09 3.84 -1.92
N VAL A 139 -10.78 3.65 -0.79
CA VAL A 139 -10.34 4.17 0.52
C VAL A 139 -10.11 3.07 1.52
N SER A 140 -8.94 3.06 2.11
CA SER A 140 -8.55 2.10 3.13
C SER A 140 -7.91 2.79 4.33
N TYR A 141 -8.14 2.21 5.49
CA TYR A 141 -7.56 2.62 6.75
C TYR A 141 -6.71 1.50 7.32
N ILE A 142 -5.54 1.82 7.86
CA ILE A 142 -4.67 0.84 8.52
C ILE A 142 -4.25 1.42 9.86
N LEU A 143 -4.50 0.67 10.94
CA LEU A 143 -4.01 0.98 12.27
C LEU A 143 -2.84 0.04 12.56
N GLU A 144 -1.66 0.62 12.80
CA GLU A 144 -0.45 -0.08 13.20
C GLU A 144 -0.23 0.17 14.70
N TYR A 145 0.01 -0.87 15.47
CA TYR A 145 0.20 -0.79 16.91
C TYR A 145 1.03 -1.97 17.44
N SER A 146 1.50 -1.84 18.67
CA SER A 146 2.13 -2.94 19.40
C SER A 146 1.08 -3.72 20.17
N PRO A 147 0.92 -5.05 19.95
CA PRO A 147 -0.02 -5.88 20.71
C PRO A 147 0.41 -6.06 22.19
N TYR A 148 1.61 -5.65 22.56
CA TYR A 148 2.07 -5.61 23.95
C TYR A 148 1.54 -4.40 24.71
N ALA A 149 1.18 -3.32 23.98
CA ALA A 149 0.69 -2.09 24.57
C ALA A 149 -0.84 -1.95 24.48
N PHE A 150 -1.43 -2.45 23.39
CA PHE A 150 -2.86 -2.34 23.12
C PHE A 150 -3.43 -3.70 22.73
N ALA A 151 -4.54 -4.09 23.38
CA ALA A 151 -5.23 -5.32 23.00
C ALA A 151 -5.95 -5.16 21.66
N ASP A 152 -5.99 -6.23 20.85
CA ASP A 152 -6.66 -6.22 19.55
C ASP A 152 -8.12 -5.80 19.65
N GLU A 153 -8.82 -6.20 20.72
CA GLU A 153 -10.21 -5.84 20.98
C GLU A 153 -10.40 -4.34 21.20
N GLU A 154 -9.42 -3.66 21.76
CA GLU A 154 -9.46 -2.19 21.95
C GLU A 154 -9.32 -1.48 20.61
N ILE A 155 -8.40 -1.94 19.78
CA ILE A 155 -8.18 -1.39 18.42
C ILE A 155 -9.39 -1.65 17.53
N ILE A 156 -10.01 -2.84 17.62
CA ILE A 156 -11.24 -3.15 16.90
C ILE A 156 -12.38 -2.21 17.34
N LYS A 157 -12.56 -1.97 18.66
CA LYS A 157 -13.55 -1.01 19.16
C LYS A 157 -13.28 0.42 18.69
N MET A 158 -12.01 0.83 18.61
CA MET A 158 -11.66 2.13 18.02
C MET A 158 -12.12 2.20 16.56
N ALA A 159 -11.84 1.16 15.77
CA ALA A 159 -12.26 1.08 14.38
C ALA A 159 -13.79 1.06 14.22
N GLU A 160 -14.51 0.35 15.09
CA GLU A 160 -15.98 0.33 15.13
C GLU A 160 -16.58 1.72 15.45
N SER A 161 -15.86 2.54 16.22
CA SER A 161 -16.29 3.91 16.56
C SER A 161 -15.99 4.92 15.44
N ALA A 162 -15.15 4.56 14.47
CA ALA A 162 -14.82 5.43 13.36
C ALA A 162 -16.09 5.68 12.52
N LYS A 163 -16.55 6.93 12.52
CA LYS A 163 -17.63 7.33 11.64
C LYS A 163 -17.02 7.80 10.31
N PRO A 164 -17.63 7.44 9.18
CA PRO A 164 -17.26 8.07 7.92
C PRO A 164 -17.42 9.58 8.08
N ILE A 165 -16.45 10.33 7.58
CA ILE A 165 -16.63 11.76 7.40
C ILE A 165 -17.73 11.88 6.35
N ASN A 166 -18.95 12.19 6.82
CA ASN A 166 -20.05 12.46 5.90
C ASN A 166 -19.66 13.67 5.07
N GLU A 167 -19.52 13.47 3.77
CA GLU A 167 -19.54 14.57 2.82
C GLU A 167 -20.91 15.26 2.99
N GLU A 168 -20.92 16.45 3.62
CA GLU A 168 -22.08 17.34 3.62
C GLU A 168 -22.20 18.03 2.26
#